data_4a72d8bf34414e78cfd04cec492ec878
#
_entry.id   4a72d8bf34414e78cfd04cec492ec878
#
_cell.length_a   1.000
_cell.length_b   1.000
_cell.length_c   1.000
_cell.angle_alpha   90.00
_cell.angle_beta   90.00
_cell.angle_gamma   90.00
#
_symmetry.space_group_name_H-M   'P 1'
#
loop_
_entity.id
_entity.type
_entity.pdbx_description
1 polymer ?
#
loop_
_entity_poly.entity_id
_entity_poly.type
_entity_poly.pdbx_seq_one_letter_code
_entity_poly.pdbx_strand_id
1 'polypeptide(L)'
;TSACNLHCKGCWAAEYGHKQSLTNEEMQSIVSQGKALGTHVYMLTGGEPLIRKNDIIELAANNQDCVFLIYTNATLVDQKFCDDLKRVGNVALAMSIEGTEESNDWRRGEGAYNATLKAMELLKKNKCLFGISVCYTRKNDEYVTSDDFIDKMIENGSKFAFYFNYMPVGHGADKELIPTPDQREYMYRWLRKMRNGKTGKPMFVMDFQD
;
A
#
# COMPACT_ATOMS: atom_id res chain seq x y z
N THR A 1 -4.20 -13.30 1.88
CA THR A 1 -5.56 -13.56 2.38
C THR A 1 -6.61 -12.95 1.47
N SER A 2 -7.78 -13.57 1.38
CA SER A 2 -8.96 -13.01 0.69
C SER A 2 -9.86 -12.20 1.64
N ALA A 3 -9.67 -12.32 2.95
CA ALA A 3 -10.44 -11.58 3.95
C ALA A 3 -10.02 -10.10 3.99
N CYS A 4 -10.99 -9.20 4.13
CA CYS A 4 -10.78 -7.77 4.32
C CYS A 4 -11.79 -7.22 5.32
N ASN A 5 -11.37 -6.22 6.10
CA ASN A 5 -12.23 -5.52 7.04
C ASN A 5 -12.85 -4.24 6.45
N LEU A 6 -12.59 -3.94 5.17
CA LEU A 6 -13.19 -2.83 4.43
C LEU A 6 -13.89 -3.34 3.15
N HIS A 7 -14.80 -2.51 2.61
CA HIS A 7 -15.56 -2.77 1.37
C HIS A 7 -15.39 -1.60 0.38
N CYS A 8 -14.14 -1.41 -0.09
CA CYS A 8 -13.80 -0.28 -0.94
C CYS A 8 -14.50 -0.34 -2.31
N LYS A 9 -15.00 0.80 -2.79
CA LYS A 9 -15.59 0.90 -4.13
C LYS A 9 -14.56 0.56 -5.21
N GLY A 10 -14.94 -0.32 -6.13
CA GLY A 10 -14.06 -0.75 -7.22
C GLY A 10 -12.84 -1.55 -6.77
N CYS A 11 -12.91 -2.22 -5.63
CA CYS A 11 -11.83 -3.08 -5.17
C CYS A 11 -11.79 -4.38 -5.99
N TRP A 12 -10.67 -4.63 -6.67
CA TRP A 12 -10.46 -5.85 -7.45
C TRP A 12 -10.44 -7.13 -6.59
N ALA A 13 -10.08 -7.01 -5.31
CA ALA A 13 -9.99 -8.13 -4.37
C ALA A 13 -11.32 -8.44 -3.65
N ALA A 14 -12.38 -7.65 -3.86
CA ALA A 14 -13.64 -7.77 -3.11
C ALA A 14 -14.39 -9.10 -3.37
N GLU A 15 -14.04 -9.81 -4.43
CA GLU A 15 -14.76 -10.99 -4.91
C GLU A 15 -14.16 -12.33 -4.56
N TYR A 16 -12.94 -12.36 -4.06
CA TYR A 16 -12.23 -13.62 -3.89
C TYR A 16 -12.83 -14.55 -2.82
N GLY A 17 -13.85 -14.09 -2.08
CA GLY A 17 -14.47 -14.89 -1.01
C GLY A 17 -13.43 -15.34 0.03
N HIS A 18 -13.86 -15.68 1.22
CA HIS A 18 -12.95 -16.00 2.34
C HIS A 18 -12.38 -17.43 2.30
N LYS A 19 -12.53 -18.16 1.19
CA LYS A 19 -12.34 -19.61 1.17
C LYS A 19 -10.93 -20.09 0.83
N GLN A 20 -10.06 -19.23 0.31
CA GLN A 20 -8.72 -19.63 -0.12
C GLN A 20 -7.69 -18.61 0.36
N SER A 21 -7.00 -18.94 1.43
CA SER A 21 -5.81 -18.21 1.88
C SER A 21 -4.67 -19.21 2.03
N LEU A 22 -3.48 -18.83 1.61
CA LEU A 22 -2.28 -19.64 1.85
C LEU A 22 -2.10 -19.91 3.34
N THR A 23 -1.72 -21.12 3.70
CA THR A 23 -1.30 -21.45 5.06
C THR A 23 0.07 -20.83 5.37
N ASN A 24 0.50 -20.87 6.62
CA ASN A 24 1.84 -20.41 7.00
C ASN A 24 2.91 -21.26 6.33
N GLU A 25 2.74 -22.57 6.29
CA GLU A 25 3.65 -23.52 5.67
C GLU A 25 3.77 -23.28 4.17
N GLU A 26 2.66 -22.99 3.49
CA GLU A 26 2.66 -22.64 2.07
C GLU A 26 3.40 -21.31 1.81
N MET A 27 3.20 -20.29 2.63
CA MET A 27 3.94 -19.04 2.53
C MET A 27 5.44 -19.24 2.75
N GLN A 28 5.84 -20.00 3.76
CA GLN A 28 7.26 -20.37 4.00
C GLN A 28 7.85 -21.13 2.82
N SER A 29 7.09 -22.09 2.26
CA SER A 29 7.52 -22.86 1.08
C SER A 29 7.74 -21.96 -0.14
N ILE A 30 6.82 -21.01 -0.41
CA ILE A 30 6.95 -20.05 -1.51
C ILE A 30 8.21 -19.19 -1.34
N VAL A 31 8.45 -18.67 -0.13
CA VAL A 31 9.65 -17.87 0.15
C VAL A 31 10.92 -18.70 -0.03
N SER A 32 10.95 -19.94 0.48
CA SER A 32 12.09 -20.85 0.32
C SER A 32 12.40 -21.14 -1.15
N GLN A 33 11.38 -21.44 -1.96
CA GLN A 33 11.55 -21.66 -3.40
C GLN A 33 12.00 -20.38 -4.13
N GLY A 34 11.43 -19.23 -3.77
CA GLY A 34 11.82 -17.93 -4.33
C GLY A 34 13.29 -17.61 -4.04
N LYS A 35 13.76 -17.86 -2.82
CA LYS A 35 15.17 -17.68 -2.44
C LYS A 35 16.11 -18.57 -3.28
N ALA A 36 15.73 -19.80 -3.53
CA ALA A 36 16.49 -20.70 -4.40
C ALA A 36 16.60 -20.17 -5.86
N LEU A 37 15.65 -19.32 -6.27
CA LEU A 37 15.66 -18.62 -7.56
C LEU A 37 16.26 -17.20 -7.50
N GLY A 38 16.80 -16.78 -6.36
CA GLY A 38 17.40 -15.46 -6.16
C GLY A 38 16.41 -14.34 -5.82
N THR A 39 15.16 -14.67 -5.46
CA THR A 39 14.16 -13.69 -5.02
C THR A 39 14.28 -13.42 -3.53
N HIS A 40 14.51 -12.17 -3.15
CA HIS A 40 14.65 -11.73 -1.76
C HIS A 40 13.69 -10.58 -1.37
N VAL A 41 12.83 -10.15 -2.28
CA VAL A 41 11.81 -9.12 -2.01
C VAL A 41 10.44 -9.69 -2.32
N TYR A 42 9.55 -9.65 -1.34
CA TYR A 42 8.19 -10.20 -1.44
C TYR A 42 7.16 -9.12 -1.15
N MET A 43 6.15 -9.02 -2.02
CA MET A 43 5.02 -8.12 -1.83
C MET A 43 3.82 -8.93 -1.30
N LEU A 44 3.34 -8.57 -0.12
CA LEU A 44 2.18 -9.20 0.51
C LEU A 44 0.95 -8.33 0.32
N THR A 45 -0.06 -8.91 -0.30
CA THR A 45 -1.32 -8.25 -0.62
C THR A 45 -2.50 -9.24 -0.48
N GLY A 46 -3.68 -8.86 -0.92
CA GLY A 46 -4.88 -9.70 -0.90
C GLY A 46 -6.11 -8.88 -0.62
N GLY A 47 -6.96 -9.32 0.34
CA GLY A 47 -7.92 -8.48 1.02
C GLY A 47 -7.17 -7.48 1.91
N GLU A 48 -7.17 -7.71 3.23
CA GLU A 48 -6.32 -6.95 4.16
C GLU A 48 -5.28 -7.89 4.80
N PRO A 49 -3.99 -7.75 4.46
CA PRO A 49 -2.94 -8.63 5.00
C PRO A 49 -2.81 -8.57 6.52
N LEU A 50 -3.05 -7.41 7.13
CA LEU A 50 -2.90 -7.24 8.59
C LEU A 50 -3.97 -7.97 9.42
N ILE A 51 -4.97 -8.58 8.81
CA ILE A 51 -5.80 -9.60 9.49
C ILE A 51 -4.92 -10.77 9.94
N ARG A 52 -3.81 -11.02 9.24
CA ARG A 52 -2.84 -12.08 9.53
C ARG A 52 -1.50 -11.54 10.03
N LYS A 53 -1.52 -10.50 10.88
CA LYS A 53 -0.30 -9.86 11.41
C LYS A 53 0.71 -10.87 11.99
N ASN A 54 0.24 -11.82 12.77
CA ASN A 54 1.11 -12.80 13.42
C ASN A 54 1.85 -13.69 12.40
N ASP A 55 1.13 -14.16 11.38
CA ASP A 55 1.70 -14.99 10.32
C ASP A 55 2.77 -14.22 9.51
N ILE A 56 2.50 -12.94 9.23
CA ILE A 56 3.43 -12.06 8.53
C ILE A 56 4.72 -11.86 9.35
N ILE A 57 4.58 -11.60 10.64
CA ILE A 57 5.72 -11.40 11.53
C ILE A 57 6.53 -12.69 11.69
N GLU A 58 5.88 -13.84 11.77
CA GLU A 58 6.54 -15.14 11.79
C GLU A 58 7.28 -15.41 10.47
N LEU A 59 6.65 -15.16 9.34
CA LEU A 59 7.28 -15.28 8.01
C LEU A 59 8.52 -14.40 7.91
N ALA A 60 8.44 -13.14 8.35
CA ALA A 60 9.55 -12.20 8.34
C ALA A 60 10.69 -12.63 9.30
N ALA A 61 10.34 -13.09 10.50
CA ALA A 61 11.30 -13.57 11.48
C ALA A 61 12.12 -14.78 10.99
N ASN A 62 11.45 -15.69 10.26
CA ASN A 62 12.07 -16.90 9.72
C ASN A 62 12.90 -16.65 8.44
N ASN A 63 12.80 -15.46 7.82
CA ASN A 63 13.46 -15.14 6.55
C ASN A 63 14.13 -13.76 6.62
N GLN A 64 15.15 -13.63 7.49
CA GLN A 64 15.86 -12.37 7.75
C GLN A 64 16.71 -11.88 6.57
N ASP A 65 16.97 -12.73 5.60
CA ASP A 65 17.62 -12.44 4.33
C ASP A 65 16.65 -11.95 3.24
N CYS A 66 15.37 -11.78 3.57
CA CYS A 66 14.32 -11.27 2.69
C CYS A 66 13.72 -9.97 3.22
N VAL A 67 13.14 -9.17 2.32
CA VAL A 67 12.35 -7.98 2.64
C VAL A 67 10.88 -8.23 2.26
N PHE A 68 9.97 -7.83 3.15
CA PHE A 68 8.53 -7.96 2.94
C PHE A 68 7.89 -6.58 2.87
N LEU A 69 7.27 -6.27 1.73
CA LEU A 69 6.47 -5.06 1.53
C LEU A 69 4.99 -5.42 1.63
N ILE A 70 4.28 -4.80 2.55
CA ILE A 70 2.87 -5.10 2.82
C ILE A 70 1.99 -3.97 2.32
N TYR A 71 1.09 -4.27 1.37
CA TYR A 71 0.03 -3.36 0.96
C TYR A 71 -1.16 -3.49 1.90
N THR A 72 -1.47 -2.43 2.63
CA THR A 72 -2.48 -2.47 3.71
C THR A 72 -3.37 -1.23 3.71
N ASN A 73 -4.61 -1.38 4.15
CA ASN A 73 -5.49 -0.25 4.46
C ASN A 73 -5.11 0.45 5.79
N ALA A 74 -4.12 -0.07 6.50
CA ALA A 74 -3.52 0.45 7.73
C ALA A 74 -4.45 0.54 8.97
N THR A 75 -5.74 0.24 8.85
CA THR A 75 -6.70 0.38 9.96
C THR A 75 -6.42 -0.56 11.14
N LEU A 76 -5.63 -1.60 10.92
CA LEU A 76 -5.27 -2.60 11.93
C LEU A 76 -3.86 -2.39 12.53
N VAL A 77 -3.19 -1.28 12.22
CA VAL A 77 -1.89 -0.95 12.83
C VAL A 77 -2.10 -0.55 14.29
N ASP A 78 -1.38 -1.20 15.19
CA ASP A 78 -1.38 -0.94 16.62
C ASP A 78 0.05 -0.90 17.19
N GLN A 79 0.20 -0.53 18.46
CA GLN A 79 1.52 -0.42 19.10
C GLN A 79 2.24 -1.76 19.13
N LYS A 80 1.52 -2.86 19.42
CA LYS A 80 2.12 -4.20 19.42
C LYS A 80 2.72 -4.53 18.05
N PHE A 81 2.00 -4.23 16.98
CA PHE A 81 2.51 -4.45 15.62
C PHE A 81 3.73 -3.60 15.31
N CYS A 82 3.77 -2.33 15.76
CA CYS A 82 4.97 -1.49 15.63
C CYS A 82 6.18 -2.09 16.37
N ASP A 83 5.97 -2.66 17.55
CA ASP A 83 7.04 -3.32 18.31
C ASP A 83 7.53 -4.60 17.61
N ASP A 84 6.60 -5.37 17.04
CA ASP A 84 6.92 -6.54 16.23
C ASP A 84 7.69 -6.16 14.95
N LEU A 85 7.29 -5.09 14.25
CA LEU A 85 8.01 -4.57 13.07
C LEU A 85 9.46 -4.19 13.41
N LYS A 86 9.68 -3.52 14.54
CA LYS A 86 11.04 -3.18 15.01
C LYS A 86 11.86 -4.42 15.32
N ARG A 87 11.24 -5.43 15.91
CA ARG A 87 11.90 -6.69 16.27
C ARG A 87 12.37 -7.48 15.04
N VAL A 88 11.54 -7.58 14.01
CA VAL A 88 11.90 -8.31 12.78
C VAL A 88 12.78 -7.49 11.83
N GLY A 89 12.54 -6.18 11.69
CA GLY A 89 13.41 -5.24 10.97
C GLY A 89 13.37 -5.30 9.44
N ASN A 90 12.72 -6.30 8.86
CA ASN A 90 12.71 -6.58 7.41
C ASN A 90 11.32 -6.42 6.76
N VAL A 91 10.42 -5.68 7.40
CA VAL A 91 9.05 -5.41 6.91
C VAL A 91 8.85 -3.91 6.71
N ALA A 92 8.29 -3.53 5.56
CA ALA A 92 7.84 -2.17 5.26
C ALA A 92 6.35 -2.17 4.90
N LEU A 93 5.66 -1.07 5.17
CA LEU A 93 4.24 -0.92 4.85
C LEU A 93 4.04 0.08 3.72
N ALA A 94 3.21 -0.27 2.73
CA ALA A 94 2.64 0.63 1.74
C ALA A 94 1.16 0.85 2.09
N MET A 95 0.88 1.98 2.75
CA MET A 95 -0.45 2.26 3.30
C MET A 95 -1.33 2.91 2.25
N SER A 96 -2.51 2.35 2.09
CA SER A 96 -3.47 2.81 1.08
C SER A 96 -4.10 4.15 1.46
N ILE A 97 -3.99 5.15 0.57
CA ILE A 97 -4.59 6.47 0.72
C ILE A 97 -4.93 7.05 -0.66
N GLU A 98 -6.10 7.71 -0.78
CA GLU A 98 -6.66 8.13 -2.07
C GLU A 98 -6.71 9.65 -2.28
N GLY A 99 -6.05 10.42 -1.42
CA GLY A 99 -6.01 11.88 -1.53
C GLY A 99 -6.59 12.61 -0.32
N THR A 100 -7.67 13.39 -0.50
CA THR A 100 -8.36 14.08 0.60
C THR A 100 -9.17 13.12 1.47
N GLU A 101 -9.60 13.56 2.65
CA GLU A 101 -10.51 12.80 3.51
C GLU A 101 -11.77 12.40 2.74
N GLU A 102 -12.38 13.34 2.03
CA GLU A 102 -13.59 13.10 1.24
C GLU A 102 -13.36 12.04 0.16
N SER A 103 -12.30 12.14 -0.65
CA SER A 103 -12.01 11.19 -1.72
C SER A 103 -11.63 9.81 -1.19
N ASN A 104 -10.90 9.79 -0.09
CA ASN A 104 -10.49 8.55 0.57
C ASN A 104 -11.69 7.81 1.16
N ASP A 105 -12.50 8.51 1.96
CA ASP A 105 -13.64 7.90 2.65
C ASP A 105 -14.79 7.58 1.69
N TRP A 106 -14.96 8.37 0.63
CA TRP A 106 -15.86 8.01 -0.47
C TRP A 106 -15.55 6.63 -1.07
N ARG A 107 -14.26 6.31 -1.23
CA ARG A 107 -13.83 5.04 -1.84
C ARG A 107 -13.71 3.91 -0.82
N ARG A 108 -13.14 4.19 0.37
CA ARG A 108 -12.73 3.18 1.34
C ARG A 108 -13.69 2.99 2.51
N GLY A 109 -14.61 3.92 2.71
CA GLY A 109 -15.55 3.97 3.82
C GLY A 109 -15.19 5.04 4.83
N GLU A 110 -16.20 5.54 5.51
CA GLU A 110 -16.11 6.60 6.51
C GLU A 110 -15.07 6.30 7.59
N GLY A 111 -14.22 7.27 7.90
CA GLY A 111 -13.17 7.17 8.92
C GLY A 111 -11.90 6.46 8.48
N ALA A 112 -11.84 5.88 7.27
CA ALA A 112 -10.65 5.19 6.77
C ALA A 112 -9.45 6.14 6.62
N TYR A 113 -9.68 7.39 6.20
CA TYR A 113 -8.64 8.41 6.10
C TYR A 113 -7.97 8.69 7.44
N ASN A 114 -8.79 9.00 8.45
CA ASN A 114 -8.30 9.30 9.79
C ASN A 114 -7.61 8.11 10.44
N ALA A 115 -8.09 6.88 10.19
CA ALA A 115 -7.43 5.67 10.66
C ALA A 115 -6.03 5.52 10.02
N THR A 116 -5.89 5.80 8.72
CA THR A 116 -4.59 5.76 8.02
C THR A 116 -3.63 6.82 8.59
N LEU A 117 -4.08 8.07 8.83
CA LEU A 117 -3.23 9.10 9.41
C LEU A 117 -2.77 8.74 10.84
N LYS A 118 -3.64 8.18 11.67
CA LYS A 118 -3.27 7.67 13.00
C LYS A 118 -2.22 6.57 12.92
N ALA A 119 -2.35 5.67 11.95
CA ALA A 119 -1.36 4.63 11.71
C ALA A 119 0.00 5.22 11.30
N MET A 120 0.01 6.25 10.42
CA MET A 120 1.24 6.99 10.04
C MET A 120 1.91 7.61 11.26
N GLU A 121 1.15 8.31 12.10
CA GLU A 121 1.66 8.93 13.33
C GLU A 121 2.32 7.87 14.23
N LEU A 122 1.64 6.74 14.44
CA LEU A 122 2.13 5.66 15.27
C LEU A 122 3.44 5.03 14.70
N LEU A 123 3.47 4.75 13.41
CA LEU A 123 4.65 4.20 12.72
C LEU A 123 5.81 5.20 12.73
N LYS A 124 5.56 6.47 12.49
CA LYS A 124 6.57 7.56 12.56
C LYS A 124 7.18 7.65 13.96
N LYS A 125 6.34 7.69 15.02
CA LYS A 125 6.76 7.70 16.42
C LYS A 125 7.65 6.50 16.75
N ASN A 126 7.33 5.33 16.21
CA ASN A 126 8.07 4.09 16.41
C ASN A 126 9.25 3.91 15.45
N LYS A 127 9.53 4.87 14.55
CA LYS A 127 10.61 4.82 13.53
C LYS A 127 10.51 3.60 12.60
N CYS A 128 9.31 3.11 12.35
CA CYS A 128 9.05 2.04 11.39
C CYS A 128 9.11 2.59 9.96
N LEU A 129 9.64 1.81 9.01
CA LEU A 129 9.66 2.17 7.59
C LEU A 129 8.28 1.99 6.96
N PHE A 130 7.77 3.04 6.35
CA PHE A 130 6.54 2.99 5.57
C PHE A 130 6.51 4.01 4.44
N GLY A 131 5.62 3.76 3.52
CA GLY A 131 5.22 4.64 2.46
C GLY A 131 3.72 4.56 2.20
N ILE A 132 3.29 5.10 1.08
CA ILE A 132 1.89 5.08 0.67
C ILE A 132 1.69 4.27 -0.61
N SER A 133 0.47 3.79 -0.79
CA SER A 133 -0.05 3.18 -2.00
C SER A 133 -1.28 3.94 -2.44
N VAL A 134 -1.24 4.53 -3.62
CA VAL A 134 -2.29 5.37 -4.18
C VAL A 134 -2.90 4.68 -5.39
N CYS A 135 -4.20 4.43 -5.37
CA CYS A 135 -4.93 4.06 -6.57
C CYS A 135 -5.46 5.35 -7.22
N TYR A 136 -4.77 5.87 -8.24
CA TYR A 136 -5.27 7.06 -8.91
C TYR A 136 -6.37 6.72 -9.91
N THR A 137 -7.34 7.61 -9.95
CA THR A 137 -8.57 7.51 -10.74
C THR A 137 -8.77 8.81 -11.51
N ARG A 138 -9.77 8.83 -12.40
CA ARG A 138 -10.19 10.06 -13.06
C ARG A 138 -10.57 11.21 -12.10
N LYS A 139 -10.86 10.89 -10.83
CA LYS A 139 -11.39 11.84 -9.85
C LYS A 139 -10.37 12.39 -8.87
N ASN A 140 -9.21 11.74 -8.71
CA ASN A 140 -8.24 12.14 -7.69
C ASN A 140 -6.83 12.41 -8.22
N ASP A 141 -6.56 12.19 -9.52
CA ASP A 141 -5.22 12.28 -10.10
C ASP A 141 -4.56 13.64 -9.87
N GLU A 142 -5.28 14.74 -10.03
CA GLU A 142 -4.75 16.09 -9.80
C GLU A 142 -4.31 16.31 -8.35
N TYR A 143 -5.13 15.87 -7.37
CA TYR A 143 -4.79 16.08 -5.97
C TYR A 143 -3.66 15.16 -5.49
N VAL A 144 -3.67 13.89 -5.87
CA VAL A 144 -2.64 12.93 -5.42
C VAL A 144 -1.27 13.18 -6.05
N THR A 145 -1.17 14.07 -7.03
CA THR A 145 0.07 14.56 -7.62
C THR A 145 0.43 15.98 -7.21
N SER A 146 -0.42 16.64 -6.41
CA SER A 146 -0.17 18.00 -5.93
C SER A 146 0.99 18.05 -4.93
N ASP A 147 1.65 19.19 -4.87
CA ASP A 147 2.68 19.44 -3.87
C ASP A 147 2.13 19.35 -2.45
N ASP A 148 0.90 19.83 -2.22
CA ASP A 148 0.24 19.77 -0.91
C ASP A 148 0.06 18.34 -0.42
N PHE A 149 -0.39 17.43 -1.30
CA PHE A 149 -0.54 16.02 -0.94
C PHE A 149 0.82 15.37 -0.63
N ILE A 150 1.80 15.57 -1.50
CA ILE A 150 3.14 14.98 -1.33
C ILE A 150 3.81 15.50 -0.07
N ASP A 151 3.79 16.82 0.17
CA ASP A 151 4.39 17.42 1.36
C ASP A 151 3.70 16.90 2.63
N LYS A 152 2.36 16.82 2.63
CA LYS A 152 1.61 16.23 3.74
C LYS A 152 2.02 14.77 4.01
N MET A 153 2.23 13.94 2.98
CA MET A 153 2.66 12.56 3.16
C MET A 153 4.10 12.47 3.71
N ILE A 154 5.01 13.34 3.23
CA ILE A 154 6.38 13.45 3.73
C ILE A 154 6.38 13.90 5.20
N GLU A 155 5.61 14.91 5.53
CA GLU A 155 5.46 15.41 6.92
C GLU A 155 4.92 14.34 7.85
N ASN A 156 4.00 13.50 7.39
CA ASN A 156 3.51 12.36 8.15
C ASN A 156 4.52 11.21 8.24
N GLY A 157 5.66 11.28 7.54
CA GLY A 157 6.78 10.34 7.68
C GLY A 157 6.90 9.32 6.55
N SER A 158 6.07 9.39 5.51
CA SER A 158 6.16 8.51 4.34
C SER A 158 7.50 8.68 3.63
N LYS A 159 8.13 7.57 3.22
CA LYS A 159 9.43 7.54 2.53
C LYS A 159 9.33 7.17 1.06
N PHE A 160 8.25 6.53 0.67
CA PHE A 160 7.99 6.14 -0.71
C PHE A 160 6.49 6.19 -1.03
N ALA A 161 6.18 6.27 -2.32
CA ALA A 161 4.81 6.24 -2.82
C ALA A 161 4.74 5.34 -4.06
N PHE A 162 3.82 4.39 -4.04
CA PHE A 162 3.47 3.57 -5.19
C PHE A 162 2.14 4.02 -5.76
N TYR A 163 2.13 4.32 -7.04
CA TYR A 163 0.93 4.71 -7.77
C TYR A 163 0.45 3.57 -8.66
N PHE A 164 -0.84 3.31 -8.61
CA PHE A 164 -1.53 2.34 -9.45
C PHE A 164 -2.68 3.03 -10.14
N ASN A 165 -2.79 2.89 -11.45
CA ASN A 165 -4.00 3.33 -12.11
C ASN A 165 -5.17 2.41 -11.73
N TYR A 166 -6.32 3.00 -11.60
CA TYR A 166 -7.53 2.21 -11.40
C TYR A 166 -7.82 1.32 -12.60
N MET A 167 -7.99 0.03 -12.36
CA MET A 167 -8.41 -0.96 -13.33
C MET A 167 -9.82 -1.45 -12.99
N PRO A 168 -10.79 -1.40 -13.93
CA PRO A 168 -12.17 -1.79 -13.69
C PRO A 168 -12.33 -3.30 -13.76
N VAL A 169 -11.83 -4.00 -12.75
CA VAL A 169 -11.91 -5.45 -12.60
C VAL A 169 -12.77 -5.76 -11.38
N GLY A 170 -13.58 -6.81 -11.49
CA GLY A 170 -14.42 -7.28 -10.39
C GLY A 170 -15.85 -6.73 -10.40
N HIS A 171 -16.71 -7.20 -9.49
CA HIS A 171 -18.15 -6.85 -9.43
C HIS A 171 -18.41 -5.37 -9.17
N GLY A 172 -17.57 -4.72 -8.39
CA GLY A 172 -17.69 -3.29 -8.09
C GLY A 172 -17.00 -2.40 -9.11
N ALA A 173 -16.63 -2.92 -10.28
CA ALA A 173 -15.93 -2.16 -11.31
C ALA A 173 -16.76 -0.97 -11.82
N ASP A 174 -16.17 0.22 -11.76
CA ASP A 174 -16.78 1.46 -12.22
C ASP A 174 -15.92 2.08 -13.34
N LYS A 175 -16.43 2.08 -14.57
CA LYS A 175 -15.73 2.62 -15.74
C LYS A 175 -15.48 4.13 -15.65
N GLU A 176 -16.29 4.85 -14.86
CA GLU A 176 -16.14 6.30 -14.65
C GLU A 176 -14.90 6.65 -13.79
N LEU A 177 -14.29 5.66 -13.14
CA LEU A 177 -13.06 5.84 -12.39
C LEU A 177 -11.79 5.64 -13.23
N ILE A 178 -11.90 5.13 -14.45
CA ILE A 178 -10.74 4.89 -15.32
C ILE A 178 -10.10 6.23 -15.68
N PRO A 179 -8.80 6.44 -15.38
CA PRO A 179 -8.10 7.65 -15.83
C PRO A 179 -8.15 7.80 -17.35
N THR A 180 -8.32 9.02 -17.83
CA THR A 180 -8.22 9.30 -19.26
C THR A 180 -6.81 9.10 -19.79
N PRO A 181 -6.60 8.95 -21.11
CA PRO A 181 -5.26 8.91 -21.70
C PRO A 181 -4.41 10.12 -21.31
N ASP A 182 -4.98 11.32 -21.28
CA ASP A 182 -4.27 12.55 -20.90
C ASP A 182 -3.85 12.55 -19.43
N GLN A 183 -4.71 12.05 -18.53
CA GLN A 183 -4.39 11.90 -17.12
C GLN A 183 -3.27 10.87 -16.89
N ARG A 184 -3.25 9.78 -17.66
CA ARG A 184 -2.18 8.79 -17.61
C ARG A 184 -0.85 9.36 -18.13
N GLU A 185 -0.88 10.09 -19.24
CA GLU A 185 0.31 10.77 -19.76
C GLU A 185 0.83 11.84 -18.77
N TYR A 186 -0.08 12.59 -18.14
CA TYR A 186 0.26 13.54 -17.08
C TYR A 186 0.95 12.83 -15.91
N MET A 187 0.37 11.73 -15.41
CA MET A 187 0.91 10.93 -14.31
C MET A 187 2.33 10.43 -14.65
N TYR A 188 2.54 9.88 -15.85
CA TYR A 188 3.82 9.41 -16.33
C TYR A 188 4.90 10.52 -16.30
N ARG A 189 4.58 11.71 -16.80
CA ARG A 189 5.49 12.86 -16.80
C ARG A 189 5.78 13.36 -15.38
N TRP A 190 4.75 13.40 -14.54
CA TRP A 190 4.89 13.82 -13.15
C TRP A 190 5.81 12.87 -12.37
N LEU A 191 5.63 11.57 -12.49
CA LEU A 191 6.49 10.56 -11.86
C LEU A 191 7.94 10.70 -12.26
N ARG A 192 8.23 10.93 -13.54
CA ARG A 192 9.59 11.20 -14.02
C ARG A 192 10.17 12.47 -13.44
N LYS A 193 9.36 13.52 -13.32
CA LYS A 193 9.77 14.76 -12.65
C LYS A 193 10.12 14.51 -11.18
N MET A 194 9.32 13.73 -10.47
CA MET A 194 9.59 13.37 -9.08
C MET A 194 10.89 12.56 -8.93
N ARG A 195 11.10 11.55 -9.77
CA ARG A 195 12.26 10.65 -9.72
C ARG A 195 13.59 11.30 -10.11
N ASN A 196 13.60 12.34 -10.91
CA ASN A 196 14.85 12.98 -11.36
C ASN A 196 15.53 13.87 -10.29
N GLY A 197 14.99 13.92 -9.10
CA GLY A 197 15.54 14.67 -7.95
C GLY A 197 15.44 16.19 -8.05
N LYS A 198 14.88 16.75 -9.14
CA LYS A 198 14.76 18.21 -9.32
C LYS A 198 13.72 18.86 -8.42
N THR A 199 12.81 18.10 -7.85
CA THR A 199 11.79 18.61 -6.92
C THR A 199 12.33 18.85 -5.52
N GLY A 200 13.48 18.26 -5.16
CA GLY A 200 14.05 18.32 -3.81
C GLY A 200 13.23 17.58 -2.74
N LYS A 201 12.14 16.88 -3.12
CA LYS A 201 11.27 16.17 -2.18
C LYS A 201 11.89 14.81 -1.79
N PRO A 202 12.08 14.52 -0.49
CA PRO A 202 12.73 13.30 -0.01
C PRO A 202 11.75 12.11 0.01
N MET A 203 11.15 11.80 -1.15
CA MET A 203 10.22 10.67 -1.32
C MET A 203 10.55 9.93 -2.62
N PHE A 204 10.74 8.62 -2.53
CA PHE A 204 10.83 7.76 -3.71
C PHE A 204 9.43 7.52 -4.27
N VAL A 205 9.24 7.72 -5.57
CA VAL A 205 7.93 7.57 -6.22
C VAL A 205 8.02 6.59 -7.37
N MET A 206 7.08 5.66 -7.47
CA MET A 206 7.04 4.66 -8.53
C MET A 206 5.60 4.41 -9.01
N ASP A 207 5.44 4.21 -10.31
CA ASP A 207 4.25 3.62 -10.93
C ASP A 207 4.57 2.18 -11.35
N PHE A 208 3.65 1.26 -11.16
CA PHE A 208 3.79 -0.14 -11.55
C PHE A 208 3.51 -0.39 -13.04
N GLN A 209 3.26 0.65 -13.82
CA GLN A 209 2.92 0.55 -15.24
C GLN A 209 3.99 1.13 -16.18
N ASP A 210 5.08 1.63 -15.63
CA ASP A 210 6.26 2.08 -16.38
C ASP A 210 7.23 0.92 -16.69
#